data_c3f2a262aa6418c5f5d7627791ac7aa8
#
_entry.id   c3f2a262aa6418c5f5d7627791ac7aa8
#
_cell.length_a   1.000
_cell.length_b   1.000
_cell.length_c   1.000
_cell.angle_alpha   90.00
_cell.angle_beta   90.00
_cell.angle_gamma   90.00
#
_symmetry.space_group_name_H-M   'P 1'
#
loop_
_entity.id
_entity.type
_entity.pdbx_description
1 polymer ?
#
loop_
_entity_poly.entity_id
_entity_poly.type
_entity_poly.pdbx_seq_one_letter_code
_entity_poly.pdbx_strand_id
1 'polypeptide(L)'
;WSVWHRKAPISDYDSEKSRFFSEYGFQSFPEFDSVKRYAPYPEDWDIRSEVMMSHQRGGDHANGLIETYLLNEYKKPRDFRAFLYMNHVLQGDAIKTAIESHRRQMPYNMGTLFWQHNDCWPVASWASRDYYGRWKAQHYYTRKVYDDILISPVVEGDDLKVYAVSDRLENTSGRLQLQVCRFDGTVVYHWDKSVGISGNDSRVCFSAPLAKLLEGADRGTVYVRVDYTDKSGRVYHNNYCLDKQKNMNYPKVDLQTEVRSIEGGYEVTVSTDKFARAVCLSVADNESVYSDNYFDVQPKSSVQVQVRTRLSAEAFNASLRLTCLNNEF
;
A
#
# COMPACT_ATOMS: atom_id res chain seq x y z
N TRP A 1 -7.27 -17.40 -8.78
CA TRP A 1 -6.26 -16.67 -9.59
C TRP A 1 -6.87 -15.89 -10.75
N SER A 2 -8.02 -15.29 -10.52
CA SER A 2 -8.84 -14.58 -11.50
C SER A 2 -8.18 -13.29 -12.04
N VAL A 3 -7.43 -12.57 -11.23
CA VAL A 3 -6.75 -11.36 -11.67
C VAL A 3 -5.40 -11.69 -12.31
N TRP A 4 -4.43 -12.20 -11.55
CA TRP A 4 -3.06 -12.37 -12.03
C TRP A 4 -2.96 -13.29 -13.27
N HIS A 5 -3.41 -14.54 -13.18
CA HIS A 5 -3.26 -15.50 -14.29
C HIS A 5 -4.18 -15.23 -15.47
N ARG A 6 -5.35 -14.61 -15.25
CA ARG A 6 -6.26 -14.20 -16.32
C ARG A 6 -5.88 -12.87 -16.96
N LYS A 7 -4.90 -12.16 -16.41
CA LYS A 7 -4.50 -10.82 -16.85
C LYS A 7 -5.65 -9.81 -16.78
N ALA A 8 -6.54 -10.00 -15.81
CA ALA A 8 -7.71 -9.15 -15.60
C ALA A 8 -7.33 -7.86 -14.85
N PRO A 9 -8.12 -6.78 -14.97
CA PRO A 9 -7.90 -5.56 -14.19
C PRO A 9 -7.89 -5.83 -12.68
N ILE A 10 -7.11 -5.06 -11.91
CA ILE A 10 -7.06 -5.18 -10.44
C ILE A 10 -8.45 -4.95 -9.82
N SER A 11 -9.27 -4.07 -10.43
CA SER A 11 -10.65 -3.82 -10.02
C SER A 11 -11.54 -5.06 -10.05
N ASP A 12 -11.16 -6.12 -10.79
CA ASP A 12 -11.96 -7.34 -10.84
C ASP A 12 -11.98 -8.09 -9.50
N TYR A 13 -11.02 -7.83 -8.59
CA TYR A 13 -11.11 -8.30 -7.21
C TYR A 13 -12.40 -7.83 -6.50
N ASP A 14 -12.93 -6.66 -6.86
CA ASP A 14 -14.18 -6.14 -6.28
C ASP A 14 -15.44 -6.88 -6.74
N SER A 15 -15.36 -7.63 -7.85
CA SER A 15 -16.48 -8.41 -8.39
C SER A 15 -16.48 -9.87 -7.95
N GLU A 16 -15.41 -10.36 -7.33
CA GLU A 16 -15.27 -11.75 -6.92
C GLU A 16 -16.11 -12.06 -5.68
N LYS A 17 -16.76 -13.23 -5.69
CA LYS A 17 -17.56 -13.71 -4.54
C LYS A 17 -17.19 -15.14 -4.18
N SER A 18 -16.81 -15.37 -2.93
CA SER A 18 -16.53 -16.71 -2.40
C SER A 18 -16.79 -16.75 -0.89
N ARG A 19 -17.11 -17.93 -0.38
CA ARG A 19 -17.21 -18.18 1.07
C ARG A 19 -15.84 -18.08 1.76
N PHE A 20 -14.78 -18.41 1.02
CA PHE A 20 -13.40 -18.43 1.49
C PHE A 20 -12.46 -18.31 0.29
N PHE A 21 -11.57 -17.32 0.28
CA PHE A 21 -10.54 -17.19 -0.71
C PHE A 21 -9.26 -17.87 -0.23
N SER A 22 -9.06 -19.11 -0.65
CA SER A 22 -7.93 -19.93 -0.21
C SER A 22 -6.60 -19.55 -0.84
N GLU A 23 -6.62 -18.87 -2.00
CA GLU A 23 -5.42 -18.51 -2.71
C GLU A 23 -5.68 -17.44 -3.79
N TYR A 24 -4.90 -16.38 -3.75
CA TYR A 24 -4.79 -15.33 -4.77
C TYR A 24 -3.45 -14.64 -4.59
N GLY A 25 -2.95 -13.91 -5.59
CA GLY A 25 -1.67 -13.26 -5.46
C GLY A 25 -1.37 -12.29 -6.59
N PHE A 26 -0.31 -11.51 -6.40
CA PHE A 26 0.22 -10.56 -7.36
C PHE A 26 1.75 -10.54 -7.26
N GLN A 27 2.47 -10.42 -8.38
CA GLN A 27 3.94 -10.49 -8.35
C GLN A 27 4.61 -9.14 -8.19
N SER A 28 5.76 -9.16 -7.53
CA SER A 28 6.76 -8.10 -7.61
C SER A 28 8.18 -8.66 -7.58
N PHE A 29 9.12 -7.88 -8.12
CA PHE A 29 10.54 -8.11 -7.91
C PHE A 29 10.91 -7.85 -6.45
N PRO A 30 12.07 -8.34 -5.96
CA PRO A 30 12.70 -7.83 -4.74
C PRO A 30 13.07 -6.35 -4.89
N GLU A 31 13.36 -5.67 -3.76
CA GLU A 31 13.89 -4.31 -3.83
C GLU A 31 15.29 -4.26 -4.44
N PHE A 32 15.73 -3.07 -4.84
CA PHE A 32 16.96 -2.88 -5.59
C PHE A 32 18.22 -3.42 -4.89
N ASP A 33 18.35 -3.25 -3.55
CA ASP A 33 19.49 -3.77 -2.82
C ASP A 33 19.51 -5.30 -2.72
N SER A 34 18.35 -5.95 -2.79
CA SER A 34 18.22 -7.39 -2.95
C SER A 34 18.53 -7.84 -4.39
N VAL A 35 18.04 -7.11 -5.39
CA VAL A 35 18.34 -7.40 -6.82
C VAL A 35 19.83 -7.34 -7.10
N LYS A 36 20.55 -6.34 -6.60
CA LYS A 36 22.01 -6.22 -6.77
C LYS A 36 22.81 -7.43 -6.27
N ARG A 37 22.26 -8.25 -5.40
CA ARG A 37 22.95 -9.45 -4.87
C ARG A 37 23.01 -10.59 -5.87
N TYR A 38 22.11 -10.62 -6.85
CA TYR A 38 22.11 -11.61 -7.93
C TYR A 38 22.29 -11.00 -9.32
N ALA A 39 22.06 -9.70 -9.48
CA ALA A 39 22.31 -8.91 -10.68
C ALA A 39 23.22 -7.72 -10.31
N PRO A 40 24.53 -7.94 -10.04
CA PRO A 40 25.43 -6.91 -9.53
C PRO A 40 25.84 -5.87 -10.58
N TYR A 41 25.68 -6.17 -11.86
CA TYR A 41 26.14 -5.34 -12.95
C TYR A 41 25.01 -4.48 -13.53
N PRO A 42 25.26 -3.19 -13.85
CA PRO A 42 24.25 -2.30 -14.43
C PRO A 42 23.62 -2.78 -15.74
N GLU A 43 24.35 -3.53 -16.56
CA GLU A 43 23.85 -4.15 -17.80
C GLU A 43 22.74 -5.18 -17.55
N ASP A 44 22.66 -5.74 -16.35
CA ASP A 44 21.60 -6.67 -15.93
C ASP A 44 20.34 -5.98 -15.42
N TRP A 45 20.36 -4.64 -15.24
CA TRP A 45 19.23 -3.89 -14.70
C TRP A 45 18.18 -3.58 -15.77
N ASP A 46 17.74 -4.62 -16.43
CA ASP A 46 16.59 -4.67 -17.33
C ASP A 46 15.82 -5.96 -17.03
N ILE A 47 14.49 -5.86 -16.92
CA ILE A 47 13.63 -7.02 -16.64
C ILE A 47 13.72 -8.10 -17.72
N ARG A 48 14.32 -7.81 -18.88
CA ARG A 48 14.52 -8.72 -20.01
C ARG A 48 15.93 -9.29 -20.07
N SER A 49 16.84 -8.85 -19.18
CA SER A 49 18.17 -9.43 -19.11
C SER A 49 18.07 -10.93 -18.76
N GLU A 50 19.05 -11.71 -19.20
CA GLU A 50 19.11 -13.16 -18.93
C GLU A 50 19.06 -13.43 -17.42
N VAL A 51 19.78 -12.64 -16.62
CA VAL A 51 19.79 -12.75 -15.16
C VAL A 51 18.40 -12.51 -14.59
N MET A 52 17.73 -11.39 -14.95
CA MET A 52 16.41 -11.07 -14.42
C MET A 52 15.34 -12.06 -14.87
N MET A 53 15.46 -12.60 -16.08
CA MET A 53 14.55 -13.65 -16.58
C MET A 53 14.78 -14.99 -15.87
N SER A 54 16.01 -15.36 -15.55
CA SER A 54 16.32 -16.58 -14.79
C SER A 54 15.86 -16.50 -13.33
N HIS A 55 15.74 -15.28 -12.75
CA HIS A 55 15.24 -15.02 -11.40
C HIS A 55 13.74 -14.66 -11.39
N GLN A 56 12.91 -15.43 -12.13
CA GLN A 56 11.47 -15.25 -12.22
C GLN A 56 10.72 -16.56 -11.93
N ARG A 57 9.87 -16.56 -10.88
CA ARG A 57 9.10 -17.75 -10.48
C ARG A 57 7.89 -18.05 -11.39
N GLY A 58 7.36 -17.05 -12.06
CA GLY A 58 6.15 -17.16 -12.90
C GLY A 58 6.40 -17.61 -14.34
N GLY A 59 7.67 -17.93 -14.68
CA GLY A 59 8.07 -18.29 -16.04
C GLY A 59 8.28 -17.09 -16.97
N ASP A 60 8.66 -17.36 -18.20
CA ASP A 60 9.19 -16.37 -19.16
C ASP A 60 8.29 -15.17 -19.44
N HIS A 61 6.97 -15.34 -19.34
CA HIS A 61 6.01 -14.25 -19.61
C HIS A 61 5.80 -13.28 -18.43
N ALA A 62 6.23 -13.66 -17.22
CA ALA A 62 5.77 -12.97 -16.01
C ALA A 62 6.44 -11.60 -15.81
N ASN A 63 7.69 -11.40 -16.23
CA ASN A 63 8.32 -10.08 -16.19
C ASN A 63 7.57 -9.07 -17.07
N GLY A 64 7.19 -9.48 -18.28
CA GLY A 64 6.37 -8.66 -19.17
C GLY A 64 4.96 -8.40 -18.64
N LEU A 65 4.39 -9.36 -17.90
CA LEU A 65 3.09 -9.18 -17.26
C LEU A 65 3.16 -8.15 -16.12
N ILE A 66 4.21 -8.21 -15.28
CA ILE A 66 4.47 -7.20 -14.25
C ILE A 66 4.53 -5.79 -14.86
N GLU A 67 5.31 -5.62 -15.95
CA GLU A 67 5.44 -4.33 -16.65
C GLU A 67 4.10 -3.88 -17.22
N THR A 68 3.32 -4.77 -17.81
CA THR A 68 2.00 -4.48 -18.36
C THR A 68 1.07 -3.93 -17.28
N TYR A 69 0.99 -4.59 -16.13
CA TYR A 69 0.19 -4.10 -15.00
C TYR A 69 0.69 -2.75 -14.50
N LEU A 70 2.01 -2.60 -14.36
CA LEU A 70 2.59 -1.35 -13.88
C LEU A 70 2.22 -0.18 -14.80
N LEU A 71 2.37 -0.31 -16.10
CA LEU A 71 2.06 0.75 -17.07
C LEU A 71 0.54 0.97 -17.26
N ASN A 72 -0.29 -0.04 -16.93
CA ASN A 72 -1.74 0.14 -16.91
C ASN A 72 -2.22 0.97 -15.72
N GLU A 73 -1.55 0.86 -14.58
CA GLU A 73 -1.96 1.50 -13.33
C GLU A 73 -1.14 2.75 -12.97
N TYR A 74 0.12 2.83 -13.37
CA TYR A 74 1.08 3.89 -12.99
C TYR A 74 1.66 4.58 -14.22
N LYS A 75 2.24 5.76 -14.03
CA LYS A 75 3.08 6.44 -15.02
C LYS A 75 4.38 5.65 -15.23
N LYS A 76 5.06 5.91 -16.34
CA LYS A 76 6.34 5.26 -16.62
C LYS A 76 7.36 5.60 -15.53
N PRO A 77 8.03 4.62 -14.92
CA PRO A 77 9.13 4.84 -13.98
C PRO A 77 10.29 5.61 -14.64
N ARG A 78 10.96 6.47 -13.89
CA ARG A 78 12.09 7.24 -14.39
C ARG A 78 13.34 6.39 -14.66
N ASP A 79 13.55 5.33 -13.90
CA ASP A 79 14.68 4.41 -14.00
C ASP A 79 14.34 3.01 -13.44
N PHE A 80 15.30 2.08 -13.46
CA PHE A 80 15.10 0.71 -12.99
C PHE A 80 14.82 0.64 -11.48
N ARG A 81 15.46 1.47 -10.65
CA ARG A 81 15.20 1.50 -9.20
C ARG A 81 13.77 1.97 -8.92
N ALA A 82 13.33 3.01 -9.61
CA ALA A 82 11.94 3.49 -9.56
C ALA A 82 10.95 2.41 -10.01
N PHE A 83 11.29 1.65 -11.06
CA PHE A 83 10.47 0.52 -11.52
C PHE A 83 10.28 -0.52 -10.41
N LEU A 84 11.35 -0.94 -9.73
CA LEU A 84 11.26 -1.93 -8.66
C LEU A 84 10.43 -1.42 -7.48
N TYR A 85 10.66 -0.18 -7.06
CA TYR A 85 9.87 0.45 -5.99
C TYR A 85 8.39 0.56 -6.36
N MET A 86 8.07 1.07 -7.55
CA MET A 86 6.68 1.21 -8.00
C MET A 86 6.01 -0.16 -8.17
N ASN A 87 6.76 -1.18 -8.55
CA ASN A 87 6.25 -2.56 -8.61
C ASN A 87 5.90 -3.12 -7.22
N HIS A 88 6.64 -2.76 -6.17
CA HIS A 88 6.26 -3.09 -4.78
C HIS A 88 4.95 -2.41 -4.40
N VAL A 89 4.78 -1.13 -4.72
CA VAL A 89 3.55 -0.38 -4.42
C VAL A 89 2.37 -0.98 -5.19
N LEU A 90 2.54 -1.32 -6.46
CA LEU A 90 1.54 -2.00 -7.29
C LEU A 90 1.09 -3.33 -6.69
N GLN A 91 2.03 -4.18 -6.26
CA GLN A 91 1.71 -5.45 -5.60
C GLN A 91 0.91 -5.19 -4.31
N GLY A 92 1.35 -4.21 -3.51
CA GLY A 92 0.68 -3.82 -2.28
C GLY A 92 -0.74 -3.34 -2.52
N ASP A 93 -0.94 -2.44 -3.49
CA ASP A 93 -2.26 -1.90 -3.86
C ASP A 93 -3.19 -3.00 -4.39
N ALA A 94 -2.69 -3.93 -5.23
CA ALA A 94 -3.48 -5.03 -5.76
C ALA A 94 -3.98 -5.98 -4.66
N ILE A 95 -3.08 -6.38 -3.74
CA ILE A 95 -3.44 -7.29 -2.63
C ILE A 95 -4.30 -6.58 -1.59
N LYS A 96 -4.06 -5.29 -1.32
CA LYS A 96 -4.94 -4.46 -0.49
C LYS A 96 -6.36 -4.44 -1.04
N THR A 97 -6.52 -4.18 -2.34
CA THR A 97 -7.83 -4.18 -3.01
C THR A 97 -8.54 -5.53 -2.84
N ALA A 98 -7.83 -6.64 -3.07
CA ALA A 98 -8.40 -7.98 -2.90
C ALA A 98 -8.88 -8.21 -1.45
N ILE A 99 -8.04 -7.97 -0.45
CA ILE A 99 -8.38 -8.22 0.96
C ILE A 99 -9.54 -7.33 1.41
N GLU A 100 -9.52 -6.05 1.06
CA GLU A 100 -10.61 -5.14 1.38
C GLU A 100 -11.94 -5.61 0.77
N SER A 101 -11.93 -6.01 -0.52
CA SER A 101 -13.12 -6.56 -1.19
C SER A 101 -13.63 -7.82 -0.50
N HIS A 102 -12.74 -8.77 -0.19
CA HIS A 102 -13.09 -10.01 0.48
C HIS A 102 -13.69 -9.75 1.87
N ARG A 103 -13.08 -8.87 2.65
CA ARG A 103 -13.55 -8.51 3.99
C ARG A 103 -14.87 -7.72 3.98
N ARG A 104 -15.12 -6.87 2.99
CA ARG A 104 -16.43 -6.21 2.83
C ARG A 104 -17.58 -7.20 2.66
N GLN A 105 -17.32 -8.43 2.22
CA GLN A 105 -18.32 -9.47 2.01
C GLN A 105 -18.72 -10.24 3.29
N MET A 106 -18.15 -9.92 4.45
CA MET A 106 -18.55 -10.54 5.71
C MET A 106 -20.04 -10.27 5.99
N PRO A 107 -20.79 -11.22 6.54
CA PRO A 107 -20.39 -12.57 6.97
C PRO A 107 -20.46 -13.64 5.87
N TYR A 108 -20.67 -13.27 4.61
CA TYR A 108 -20.69 -14.25 3.51
C TYR A 108 -19.30 -14.87 3.27
N ASN A 109 -18.26 -14.01 3.16
CA ASN A 109 -16.86 -14.44 3.14
C ASN A 109 -16.30 -14.39 4.57
N MET A 110 -15.69 -15.48 5.02
CA MET A 110 -15.13 -15.59 6.37
C MET A 110 -13.65 -15.98 6.36
N GLY A 111 -12.96 -15.84 5.22
CA GLY A 111 -11.52 -16.08 5.18
C GLY A 111 -10.91 -15.73 3.85
N THR A 112 -9.69 -15.20 3.92
CA THR A 112 -8.91 -14.78 2.74
C THR A 112 -7.43 -14.98 2.99
N LEU A 113 -6.75 -15.77 2.13
CA LEU A 113 -5.35 -16.15 2.23
C LEU A 113 -4.63 -15.77 0.94
N PHE A 114 -3.62 -14.92 1.02
CA PHE A 114 -2.83 -14.57 -0.15
C PHE A 114 -1.66 -15.54 -0.36
N TRP A 115 -1.33 -15.81 -1.58
CA TRP A 115 -0.11 -16.45 -2.02
C TRP A 115 0.90 -15.39 -2.45
N GLN A 116 2.08 -15.24 -1.78
CA GLN A 116 2.60 -16.10 -0.71
C GLN A 116 3.37 -15.27 0.33
N HIS A 117 3.74 -15.90 1.46
CA HIS A 117 4.42 -15.21 2.55
C HIS A 117 5.86 -14.84 2.21
N ASN A 118 6.70 -15.81 1.79
CA ASN A 118 8.13 -15.60 1.57
C ASN A 118 8.69 -16.41 0.40
N ASP A 119 9.87 -15.99 -0.06
CA ASP A 119 10.66 -16.71 -1.06
C ASP A 119 11.64 -17.69 -0.44
N CYS A 120 11.98 -18.77 -1.19
CA CYS A 120 12.99 -19.75 -0.84
C CYS A 120 14.26 -19.64 -1.70
N TRP A 121 14.30 -18.71 -2.65
CA TRP A 121 15.46 -18.35 -3.47
C TRP A 121 15.30 -16.91 -3.98
N PRO A 122 16.41 -16.22 -4.42
CA PRO A 122 16.30 -14.85 -4.92
C PRO A 122 15.48 -14.78 -6.21
N VAL A 123 14.33 -14.14 -6.20
CA VAL A 123 13.39 -14.26 -7.33
C VAL A 123 12.31 -13.17 -7.31
N ALA A 124 11.82 -12.80 -8.50
CA ALA A 124 10.53 -12.11 -8.62
C ALA A 124 9.40 -13.12 -8.40
N SER A 125 8.47 -12.81 -7.50
CA SER A 125 7.40 -13.72 -7.10
C SER A 125 6.23 -13.00 -6.46
N TRP A 126 5.24 -13.76 -5.99
CA TRP A 126 4.09 -13.29 -5.21
C TRP A 126 4.39 -13.07 -3.72
N ALA A 127 5.63 -13.29 -3.29
CA ALA A 127 6.01 -13.20 -1.89
C ALA A 127 5.90 -11.79 -1.32
N SER A 128 5.47 -11.69 -0.05
CA SER A 128 5.49 -10.45 0.74
C SER A 128 6.83 -10.18 1.41
N ARG A 129 7.69 -11.20 1.50
CA ARG A 129 9.05 -11.14 2.02
C ARG A 129 10.02 -11.79 1.05
N ASP A 130 11.07 -11.08 0.66
CA ASP A 130 12.04 -11.62 -0.28
C ASP A 130 12.98 -12.66 0.38
N TYR A 131 13.76 -13.35 -0.44
CA TYR A 131 14.72 -14.38 0.01
C TYR A 131 15.71 -13.87 1.05
N TYR A 132 16.15 -12.62 0.94
CA TYR A 132 17.13 -12.02 1.85
C TYR A 132 16.51 -11.47 3.16
N GLY A 133 15.19 -11.63 3.32
CA GLY A 133 14.48 -11.28 4.54
C GLY A 133 13.87 -9.88 4.56
N ARG A 134 13.92 -9.12 3.45
CA ARG A 134 13.31 -7.79 3.37
C ARG A 134 11.82 -7.89 3.13
N TRP A 135 11.05 -7.10 3.87
CA TRP A 135 9.62 -7.00 3.68
C TRP A 135 9.30 -6.07 2.51
N LYS A 136 8.46 -6.54 1.58
CA LYS A 136 7.93 -5.73 0.48
C LYS A 136 6.73 -4.88 0.94
N ALA A 137 6.28 -3.92 0.12
CA ALA A 137 5.12 -3.08 0.41
C ALA A 137 3.87 -3.90 0.78
N GLN A 138 3.66 -5.05 0.11
CA GLN A 138 2.56 -5.96 0.39
C GLN A 138 2.43 -6.31 1.89
N HIS A 139 3.54 -6.56 2.59
CA HIS A 139 3.52 -6.89 4.02
C HIS A 139 2.88 -5.77 4.85
N TYR A 140 3.31 -4.53 4.63
CA TYR A 140 2.81 -3.37 5.40
C TYR A 140 1.35 -3.05 5.05
N TYR A 141 0.96 -3.22 3.79
CA TYR A 141 -0.42 -3.02 3.35
C TYR A 141 -1.34 -4.10 3.92
N THR A 142 -0.95 -5.39 3.82
CA THR A 142 -1.76 -6.49 4.36
C THR A 142 -1.94 -6.39 5.86
N ARG A 143 -0.90 -6.00 6.61
CA ARG A 143 -1.00 -5.79 8.06
C ARG A 143 -2.09 -4.77 8.43
N LYS A 144 -2.21 -3.67 7.66
CA LYS A 144 -3.21 -2.63 7.91
C LYS A 144 -4.62 -3.10 7.56
N VAL A 145 -4.79 -3.83 6.47
CA VAL A 145 -6.12 -4.29 6.03
C VAL A 145 -6.57 -5.59 6.70
N TYR A 146 -5.69 -6.26 7.45
CA TYR A 146 -6.03 -7.37 8.35
C TYR A 146 -6.18 -6.94 9.82
N ASP A 147 -6.20 -5.65 10.10
CA ASP A 147 -6.47 -5.17 11.45
C ASP A 147 -7.88 -5.59 11.92
N ASP A 148 -8.09 -5.65 13.22
CA ASP A 148 -9.36 -6.09 13.85
C ASP A 148 -10.56 -5.22 13.41
N ILE A 149 -10.33 -3.94 13.08
CA ILE A 149 -11.28 -3.06 12.41
C ILE A 149 -10.67 -2.58 11.11
N LEU A 150 -11.40 -2.74 10.03
CA LEU A 150 -11.07 -2.19 8.72
C LEU A 150 -12.12 -1.15 8.31
N ILE A 151 -11.66 0.05 7.95
CA ILE A 151 -12.49 1.07 7.30
C ILE A 151 -12.11 1.07 5.82
N SER A 152 -13.05 0.66 4.96
CA SER A 152 -12.80 0.44 3.54
C SER A 152 -13.68 1.33 2.67
N PRO A 153 -13.15 2.45 2.15
CA PRO A 153 -13.80 3.25 1.12
C PRO A 153 -13.72 2.55 -0.24
N VAL A 154 -14.80 2.63 -1.01
CA VAL A 154 -14.87 2.09 -2.37
C VAL A 154 -15.93 2.84 -3.18
N VAL A 155 -15.71 3.01 -4.49
CA VAL A 155 -16.72 3.52 -5.42
C VAL A 155 -17.48 2.34 -6.00
N GLU A 156 -18.79 2.27 -5.73
CA GLU A 156 -19.69 1.28 -6.30
C GLU A 156 -20.79 2.00 -7.10
N GLY A 157 -20.80 1.79 -8.40
CA GLY A 157 -21.63 2.59 -9.32
C GLY A 157 -21.20 4.06 -9.28
N ASP A 158 -22.15 4.95 -8.99
CA ASP A 158 -21.91 6.39 -8.88
C ASP A 158 -21.65 6.88 -7.44
N ASP A 159 -21.72 5.96 -6.45
CA ASP A 159 -21.61 6.31 -5.04
C ASP A 159 -20.23 5.96 -4.47
N LEU A 160 -19.68 6.84 -3.66
CA LEU A 160 -18.64 6.50 -2.70
C LEU A 160 -19.31 5.89 -1.46
N LYS A 161 -18.94 4.65 -1.15
CA LYS A 161 -19.35 3.96 0.08
C LYS A 161 -18.17 3.76 1.00
N VAL A 162 -18.42 3.79 2.31
CA VAL A 162 -17.43 3.43 3.33
C VAL A 162 -17.99 2.27 4.14
N TYR A 163 -17.32 1.14 4.06
CA TYR A 163 -17.60 -0.02 4.87
C TYR A 163 -16.80 0.03 6.17
N ALA A 164 -17.42 -0.35 7.26
CA ALA A 164 -16.73 -0.70 8.49
C ALA A 164 -16.87 -2.20 8.71
N VAL A 165 -15.71 -2.87 8.77
CA VAL A 165 -15.60 -4.32 8.96
C VAL A 165 -14.96 -4.58 10.31
N SER A 166 -15.50 -5.51 11.09
CA SER A 166 -14.98 -5.87 12.41
C SER A 166 -14.80 -7.37 12.56
N ASP A 167 -13.61 -7.78 12.94
CA ASP A 167 -13.31 -9.15 13.39
C ASP A 167 -13.50 -9.32 14.92
N ARG A 168 -13.82 -8.23 15.63
CA ARG A 168 -14.15 -8.29 17.06
C ARG A 168 -15.43 -9.09 17.26
N LEU A 169 -15.52 -9.85 18.34
CA LEU A 169 -16.73 -10.61 18.68
C LEU A 169 -17.84 -9.70 19.23
N GLU A 170 -17.46 -8.58 19.83
CA GLU A 170 -18.38 -7.63 20.46
C GLU A 170 -18.64 -6.42 19.58
N ASN A 171 -19.82 -5.84 19.75
CA ASN A 171 -20.16 -4.57 19.13
C ASN A 171 -19.24 -3.46 19.65
N THR A 172 -18.82 -2.60 18.77
CA THR A 172 -18.03 -1.40 19.11
C THR A 172 -18.67 -0.15 18.54
N SER A 173 -18.25 1.01 19.01
CA SER A 173 -18.66 2.29 18.45
C SER A 173 -17.52 3.28 18.54
N GLY A 174 -17.51 4.26 17.64
CA GLY A 174 -16.52 5.30 17.59
C GLY A 174 -16.95 6.45 16.67
N ARG A 175 -16.01 7.32 16.37
CA ARG A 175 -16.22 8.48 15.50
C ARG A 175 -15.61 8.19 14.14
N LEU A 176 -16.41 8.22 13.08
CA LEU A 176 -15.99 8.07 11.70
C LEU A 176 -15.95 9.46 11.04
N GLN A 177 -14.79 9.82 10.52
CA GLN A 177 -14.55 11.03 9.76
C GLN A 177 -14.19 10.69 8.32
N LEU A 178 -14.81 11.38 7.37
CA LEU A 178 -14.51 11.29 5.95
C LEU A 178 -14.18 12.67 5.42
N GLN A 179 -13.09 12.77 4.69
CA GLN A 179 -12.68 13.98 4.01
C GLN A 179 -12.31 13.68 2.56
N VAL A 180 -12.72 14.54 1.63
CA VAL A 180 -12.14 14.64 0.29
C VAL A 180 -11.13 15.77 0.33
N CYS A 181 -9.87 15.46 0.10
CA CYS A 181 -8.75 16.38 0.26
C CYS A 181 -7.98 16.57 -1.03
N ARG A 182 -7.54 17.80 -1.30
CA ARG A 182 -6.49 18.08 -2.28
C ARG A 182 -5.12 17.69 -1.72
N PHE A 183 -4.14 17.55 -2.58
CA PHE A 183 -2.77 17.16 -2.18
C PHE A 183 -2.01 18.23 -1.38
N ASP A 184 -2.51 19.45 -1.31
CA ASP A 184 -2.00 20.52 -0.44
C ASP A 184 -2.65 20.56 0.96
N GLY A 185 -3.61 19.64 1.20
CA GLY A 185 -4.37 19.55 2.45
C GLY A 185 -5.68 20.35 2.47
N THR A 186 -6.01 21.05 1.39
CA THR A 186 -7.32 21.73 1.30
C THR A 186 -8.45 20.70 1.31
N VAL A 187 -9.38 20.83 2.27
CA VAL A 187 -10.55 19.96 2.38
C VAL A 187 -11.65 20.47 1.44
N VAL A 188 -12.06 19.62 0.49
CA VAL A 188 -13.15 19.87 -0.45
C VAL A 188 -14.48 19.48 0.18
N TYR A 189 -14.54 18.33 0.83
CA TYR A 189 -15.74 17.82 1.49
C TYR A 189 -15.38 17.21 2.85
N HIS A 190 -16.28 17.40 3.83
CA HIS A 190 -16.12 16.84 5.17
C HIS A 190 -17.42 16.25 5.69
N TRP A 191 -17.34 15.06 6.28
CA TRP A 191 -18.43 14.41 6.99
C TRP A 191 -17.88 13.73 8.26
N ASP A 192 -18.64 13.79 9.35
CA ASP A 192 -18.21 13.34 10.66
C ASP A 192 -19.41 12.91 11.49
N LYS A 193 -19.43 11.64 11.91
CA LYS A 193 -20.49 11.10 12.79
C LYS A 193 -19.99 9.98 13.68
N SER A 194 -20.69 9.78 14.79
CA SER A 194 -20.59 8.58 15.58
C SER A 194 -21.26 7.42 14.85
N VAL A 195 -20.56 6.27 14.75
CA VAL A 195 -21.06 5.06 14.12
C VAL A 195 -20.85 3.87 15.06
N GLY A 196 -21.82 2.95 15.07
CA GLY A 196 -21.68 1.66 15.70
C GLY A 196 -21.22 0.62 14.69
N ILE A 197 -20.39 -0.34 15.08
CA ILE A 197 -19.94 -1.46 14.27
C ILE A 197 -20.31 -2.73 15.02
N SER A 198 -21.05 -3.63 14.34
CA SER A 198 -21.40 -4.93 14.89
C SER A 198 -20.16 -5.82 14.96
N GLY A 199 -20.09 -6.68 15.95
CA GLY A 199 -19.03 -7.68 16.04
C GLY A 199 -19.15 -8.69 14.91
N ASN A 200 -17.99 -9.13 14.37
CA ASN A 200 -17.87 -10.15 13.33
C ASN A 200 -18.77 -9.89 12.10
N ASP A 201 -18.76 -8.65 11.62
CA ASP A 201 -19.67 -8.17 10.57
C ASP A 201 -19.02 -7.10 9.68
N SER A 202 -19.67 -6.84 8.54
CA SER A 202 -19.35 -5.76 7.62
C SER A 202 -20.61 -4.98 7.28
N ARG A 203 -20.54 -3.65 7.36
CA ARG A 203 -21.67 -2.78 7.02
C ARG A 203 -21.23 -1.47 6.39
N VAL A 204 -22.10 -0.93 5.53
CA VAL A 204 -21.94 0.43 5.01
C VAL A 204 -22.27 1.42 6.11
N CYS A 205 -21.29 2.26 6.47
CA CYS A 205 -21.44 3.35 7.45
C CYS A 205 -21.65 4.72 6.79
N PHE A 206 -21.25 4.85 5.53
CA PHE A 206 -21.46 6.07 4.73
C PHE A 206 -21.73 5.70 3.28
N SER A 207 -22.64 6.40 2.61
CA SER A 207 -22.86 6.35 1.16
C SER A 207 -23.36 7.71 0.67
N ALA A 208 -22.77 8.20 -0.43
CA ALA A 208 -23.22 9.39 -1.11
C ALA A 208 -22.75 9.41 -2.57
N PRO A 209 -23.48 10.10 -3.48
CA PRO A 209 -23.04 10.30 -4.85
C PRO A 209 -21.66 10.95 -4.91
N LEU A 210 -20.72 10.33 -5.62
CA LEU A 210 -19.34 10.81 -5.71
C LEU A 210 -19.28 12.24 -6.26
N ALA A 211 -20.11 12.57 -7.26
CA ALA A 211 -20.18 13.90 -7.84
C ALA A 211 -20.47 14.99 -6.80
N LYS A 212 -21.31 14.68 -5.78
CA LYS A 212 -21.61 15.60 -4.68
C LYS A 212 -20.37 15.79 -3.79
N LEU A 213 -19.62 14.73 -3.54
CA LEU A 213 -18.45 14.78 -2.65
C LEU A 213 -17.27 15.53 -3.28
N LEU A 214 -17.19 15.49 -4.61
CA LEU A 214 -16.12 16.17 -5.36
C LEU A 214 -16.33 17.69 -5.46
N GLU A 215 -17.56 18.18 -5.33
CA GLU A 215 -17.90 19.62 -5.49
C GLU A 215 -17.26 20.25 -6.77
N GLY A 216 -17.21 19.49 -7.86
CA GLY A 216 -16.62 19.89 -9.13
C GLY A 216 -15.10 19.68 -9.23
N ALA A 217 -14.43 19.14 -8.21
CA ALA A 217 -13.02 18.81 -8.30
C ALA A 217 -12.79 17.61 -9.24
N ASP A 218 -11.69 17.62 -9.99
CA ASP A 218 -11.24 16.50 -10.78
C ASP A 218 -10.74 15.35 -9.89
N ARG A 219 -11.12 14.08 -10.22
CA ARG A 219 -10.75 12.88 -9.46
C ARG A 219 -9.24 12.71 -9.28
N GLY A 220 -8.46 13.11 -10.28
CA GLY A 220 -7.00 13.04 -10.26
C GLY A 220 -6.33 14.09 -9.38
N THR A 221 -7.07 15.06 -8.84
CA THR A 221 -6.53 16.15 -8.00
C THR A 221 -6.86 16.03 -6.51
N VAL A 222 -7.61 15.00 -6.14
CA VAL A 222 -8.09 14.76 -4.77
C VAL A 222 -7.95 13.30 -4.37
N TYR A 223 -7.98 13.03 -3.07
CA TYR A 223 -8.09 11.69 -2.51
C TYR A 223 -9.12 11.70 -1.37
N VAL A 224 -9.64 10.53 -1.05
CA VAL A 224 -10.53 10.34 0.10
C VAL A 224 -9.71 9.86 1.28
N ARG A 225 -9.83 10.54 2.41
CA ARG A 225 -9.29 10.14 3.69
C ARG A 225 -10.44 9.72 4.61
N VAL A 226 -10.31 8.56 5.23
CA VAL A 226 -11.24 8.08 6.27
C VAL A 226 -10.48 7.71 7.51
N ASP A 227 -10.94 8.24 8.65
CA ASP A 227 -10.40 7.94 9.97
C ASP A 227 -11.54 7.47 10.88
N TYR A 228 -11.35 6.34 11.55
CA TYR A 228 -12.25 5.85 12.59
C TYR A 228 -11.50 5.82 13.92
N THR A 229 -12.00 6.56 14.89
CA THR A 229 -11.45 6.55 16.25
C THR A 229 -12.40 5.79 17.17
N ASP A 230 -11.94 4.67 17.70
CA ASP A 230 -12.73 3.87 18.64
C ASP A 230 -12.75 4.49 20.06
N LYS A 231 -13.54 3.90 20.96
CA LYS A 231 -13.66 4.40 22.34
C LYS A 231 -12.37 4.38 23.15
N SER A 232 -11.38 3.58 22.75
CA SER A 232 -10.07 3.55 23.40
C SER A 232 -9.14 4.68 22.93
N GLY A 233 -9.54 5.41 21.88
CA GLY A 233 -8.72 6.42 21.21
C GLY A 233 -7.82 5.86 20.10
N ARG A 234 -7.92 4.55 19.78
CA ARG A 234 -7.20 3.97 18.65
C ARG A 234 -7.81 4.44 17.34
N VAL A 235 -6.93 4.88 16.43
CA VAL A 235 -7.33 5.37 15.10
C VAL A 235 -7.03 4.30 14.04
N TYR A 236 -8.04 4.00 13.23
CA TYR A 236 -7.95 3.19 12.02
C TYR A 236 -8.14 4.11 10.84
N HIS A 237 -7.21 4.14 9.92
CA HIS A 237 -7.26 5.07 8.80
C HIS A 237 -7.09 4.36 7.46
N ASN A 238 -7.66 4.96 6.41
CA ASN A 238 -7.47 4.54 5.05
C ASN A 238 -7.49 5.75 4.11
N ASN A 239 -6.60 5.73 3.12
CA ASN A 239 -6.63 6.67 2.02
C ASN A 239 -7.06 5.94 0.74
N TYR A 240 -7.92 6.57 -0.04
CA TYR A 240 -8.45 6.00 -1.27
C TYR A 240 -8.29 6.98 -2.43
N CYS A 241 -7.59 6.55 -3.47
CA CYS A 241 -7.44 7.31 -4.70
C CYS A 241 -8.65 7.03 -5.61
N LEU A 242 -9.21 8.08 -6.19
CA LEU A 242 -10.44 8.00 -6.98
C LEU A 242 -10.22 7.62 -8.45
N ASP A 243 -8.97 7.46 -8.85
CA ASP A 243 -8.57 7.05 -10.19
C ASP A 243 -7.26 6.23 -10.11
N LYS A 244 -6.86 5.65 -11.24
CA LYS A 244 -5.57 4.97 -11.38
C LYS A 244 -4.41 5.91 -11.03
N GLN A 245 -3.36 5.37 -10.43
CA GLN A 245 -2.21 6.16 -9.99
C GLN A 245 -1.60 7.03 -11.11
N LYS A 246 -1.65 6.55 -12.37
CA LYS A 246 -1.17 7.32 -13.53
C LYS A 246 -1.97 8.58 -13.84
N ASN A 247 -3.24 8.61 -13.45
CA ASN A 247 -4.14 9.74 -13.65
C ASN A 247 -4.13 10.71 -12.45
N MET A 248 -3.50 10.30 -11.33
CA MET A 248 -3.37 11.16 -10.17
C MET A 248 -2.30 12.25 -10.42
N ASN A 249 -2.67 13.51 -10.21
CA ASN A 249 -1.80 14.67 -10.41
C ASN A 249 -0.97 14.96 -9.16
N TYR A 250 -0.22 13.95 -8.68
CA TYR A 250 0.62 14.10 -7.50
C TYR A 250 1.63 15.23 -7.67
N PRO A 251 1.71 16.18 -6.73
CA PRO A 251 2.77 17.18 -6.71
C PRO A 251 4.11 16.51 -6.37
N LYS A 252 5.21 17.08 -6.86
CA LYS A 252 6.51 16.74 -6.29
C LYS A 252 6.56 17.16 -4.82
N VAL A 253 7.16 16.34 -3.98
CA VAL A 253 7.27 16.57 -2.54
C VAL A 253 8.72 16.55 -2.09
N ASP A 254 9.01 17.36 -1.08
CA ASP A 254 10.24 17.32 -0.32
C ASP A 254 9.95 16.65 1.02
N LEU A 255 10.61 15.51 1.27
CA LEU A 255 10.47 14.75 2.51
C LEU A 255 11.55 15.20 3.48
N GLN A 256 11.14 15.77 4.61
CA GLN A 256 12.02 16.13 5.70
C GLN A 256 12.13 14.97 6.68
N THR A 257 13.32 14.78 7.25
CA THR A 257 13.57 13.71 8.22
C THR A 257 14.28 14.22 9.46
N GLU A 258 13.86 13.71 10.60
CA GLU A 258 14.57 13.81 11.87
C GLU A 258 14.85 12.40 12.37
N VAL A 259 16.09 12.14 12.79
CA VAL A 259 16.54 10.83 13.30
C VAL A 259 16.94 10.96 14.75
N ARG A 260 16.35 10.14 15.60
CA ARG A 260 16.66 10.06 17.03
C ARG A 260 17.07 8.64 17.41
N SER A 261 18.15 8.48 18.15
CA SER A 261 18.53 7.18 18.71
C SER A 261 17.55 6.74 19.79
N ILE A 262 17.14 5.47 19.73
CA ILE A 262 16.32 4.80 20.74
C ILE A 262 16.99 3.48 21.13
N GLU A 263 16.47 2.81 22.15
CA GLU A 263 16.95 1.48 22.52
C GLU A 263 16.74 0.49 21.36
N GLY A 264 17.81 -0.14 20.90
CA GLY A 264 17.80 -1.13 19.82
C GLY A 264 17.68 -0.56 18.42
N GLY A 265 17.85 0.77 18.19
CA GLY A 265 17.82 1.36 16.86
C GLY A 265 17.55 2.85 16.83
N TYR A 266 16.70 3.27 15.90
CA TYR A 266 16.41 4.68 15.62
C TYR A 266 14.92 4.91 15.45
N GLU A 267 14.46 6.10 15.85
CA GLU A 267 13.16 6.64 15.47
C GLU A 267 13.37 7.67 14.37
N VAL A 268 12.69 7.49 13.27
CA VAL A 268 12.72 8.39 12.11
C VAL A 268 11.38 9.08 12.01
N THR A 269 11.38 10.40 12.14
CA THR A 269 10.19 11.24 11.88
C THR A 269 10.26 11.75 10.46
N VAL A 270 9.26 11.43 9.64
CA VAL A 270 9.15 11.88 8.25
C VAL A 270 8.02 12.88 8.14
N SER A 271 8.28 14.06 7.58
CA SER A 271 7.29 15.12 7.41
C SER A 271 7.29 15.69 5.99
N THR A 272 6.19 16.33 5.61
CA THR A 272 6.00 16.97 4.29
C THR A 272 4.92 18.04 4.35
N ASP A 273 5.00 19.02 3.45
CA ASP A 273 3.97 20.07 3.28
C ASP A 273 2.80 19.63 2.41
N LYS A 274 2.97 18.59 1.58
CA LYS A 274 1.97 18.08 0.65
C LYS A 274 1.79 16.58 0.85
N PHE A 275 0.69 16.02 0.35
CA PHE A 275 0.44 14.58 0.43
C PHE A 275 1.57 13.79 -0.25
N ALA A 276 2.24 12.94 0.51
CA ALA A 276 3.24 12.00 0.01
C ALA A 276 2.67 10.58 0.04
N ARG A 277 2.64 9.92 -1.12
CA ARG A 277 2.08 8.58 -1.29
C ARG A 277 3.17 7.52 -1.17
N ALA A 278 2.88 6.48 -0.39
CA ALA A 278 3.69 5.26 -0.27
C ALA A 278 5.16 5.53 0.10
N VAL A 279 5.40 6.36 1.11
CA VAL A 279 6.75 6.68 1.58
C VAL A 279 7.44 5.43 2.09
N CYS A 280 8.61 5.14 1.52
CA CYS A 280 9.44 3.99 1.84
C CYS A 280 10.77 4.45 2.43
N LEU A 281 11.12 3.89 3.58
CA LEU A 281 12.44 4.00 4.20
C LEU A 281 13.26 2.75 3.84
N SER A 282 14.53 2.94 3.50
CA SER A 282 15.48 1.84 3.34
C SER A 282 16.84 2.21 3.91
N VAL A 283 17.57 1.21 4.41
CA VAL A 283 18.96 1.30 4.87
C VAL A 283 19.79 0.18 4.25
N ALA A 284 21.11 0.26 4.36
CA ALA A 284 22.03 -0.61 3.61
C ALA A 284 21.93 -2.09 3.97
N ASP A 285 21.47 -2.44 5.18
CA ASP A 285 21.35 -3.84 5.59
C ASP A 285 19.97 -4.45 5.27
N ASN A 286 19.86 -5.77 5.39
CA ASN A 286 18.61 -6.53 5.24
C ASN A 286 18.07 -7.07 6.57
N GLU A 287 18.69 -6.75 7.69
CA GLU A 287 18.30 -7.18 9.05
C GLU A 287 17.42 -6.13 9.75
N SER A 288 17.44 -4.89 9.28
CA SER A 288 16.62 -3.81 9.84
C SER A 288 15.14 -4.08 9.71
N VAL A 289 14.41 -3.83 10.80
CA VAL A 289 12.95 -4.04 10.88
C VAL A 289 12.28 -2.70 11.18
N TYR A 290 11.32 -2.34 10.33
CA TYR A 290 10.57 -1.09 10.42
C TYR A 290 9.22 -1.32 11.11
N SER A 291 8.84 -0.45 12.05
CA SER A 291 7.50 -0.49 12.66
C SER A 291 6.39 -0.22 11.65
N ASP A 292 6.64 0.58 10.63
CA ASP A 292 5.81 0.76 9.44
C ASP A 292 6.69 1.14 8.24
N ASN A 293 6.18 0.91 7.02
CA ASN A 293 6.84 1.31 5.78
C ASN A 293 5.81 1.41 4.65
N TYR A 294 6.15 2.06 3.54
CA TYR A 294 5.22 2.29 2.42
C TYR A 294 3.92 2.97 2.88
N PHE A 295 4.03 3.91 3.80
CA PHE A 295 2.90 4.67 4.35
C PHE A 295 2.68 5.99 3.61
N ASP A 296 1.48 6.55 3.76
CA ASP A 296 1.20 7.89 3.27
C ASP A 296 1.48 8.92 4.36
N VAL A 297 2.02 10.09 3.98
CA VAL A 297 2.17 11.24 4.88
C VAL A 297 1.18 12.32 4.46
N GLN A 298 0.34 12.74 5.41
CA GLN A 298 -0.65 13.79 5.18
C GLN A 298 0.04 15.17 5.04
N PRO A 299 -0.55 16.13 4.30
CA PRO A 299 -0.03 17.48 4.20
C PRO A 299 0.17 18.14 5.56
N LYS A 300 1.32 18.77 5.77
CA LYS A 300 1.69 19.49 7.02
C LYS A 300 1.63 18.59 8.26
N SER A 301 1.94 17.32 8.08
CA SER A 301 1.91 16.29 9.13
C SER A 301 3.22 15.49 9.11
N SER A 302 3.37 14.62 10.09
CA SER A 302 4.51 13.72 10.19
C SER A 302 4.09 12.31 10.58
N VAL A 303 4.92 11.34 10.21
CA VAL A 303 4.83 9.93 10.62
C VAL A 303 6.13 9.53 11.30
N GLN A 304 6.02 8.86 12.44
CA GLN A 304 7.16 8.32 13.17
C GLN A 304 7.29 6.83 12.90
N VAL A 305 8.50 6.40 12.54
CA VAL A 305 8.85 5.01 12.27
C VAL A 305 10.00 4.59 13.17
N GLN A 306 9.80 3.53 13.95
CA GLN A 306 10.88 2.90 14.69
C GLN A 306 11.59 1.90 13.77
N VAL A 307 12.92 2.02 13.69
CA VAL A 307 13.77 1.13 12.91
C VAL A 307 14.68 0.38 13.91
N ARG A 308 14.42 -0.90 14.10
CA ARG A 308 15.29 -1.78 14.85
C ARG A 308 16.45 -2.21 13.96
N THR A 309 17.67 -1.91 14.38
CA THR A 309 18.86 -2.17 13.56
C THR A 309 20.11 -2.25 14.45
N ARG A 310 21.15 -2.93 13.93
CA ARG A 310 22.49 -2.97 14.54
C ARG A 310 23.47 -1.97 13.92
N LEU A 311 23.02 -1.19 12.93
CA LEU A 311 23.86 -0.18 12.30
C LEU A 311 24.27 0.89 13.30
N SER A 312 25.52 1.33 13.21
CA SER A 312 25.97 2.54 13.95
C SER A 312 25.23 3.77 13.44
N ALA A 313 25.20 4.86 14.22
CA ALA A 313 24.54 6.10 13.82
C ALA A 313 25.13 6.66 12.51
N GLU A 314 26.43 6.55 12.32
CA GLU A 314 27.10 6.97 11.09
C GLU A 314 26.63 6.13 9.89
N ALA A 315 26.66 4.80 10.00
CA ALA A 315 26.24 3.89 8.92
C ALA A 315 24.73 4.02 8.62
N PHE A 316 23.89 4.19 9.65
CA PHE A 316 22.47 4.39 9.51
C PHE A 316 22.18 5.67 8.73
N ASN A 317 22.71 6.82 9.20
CA ASN A 317 22.46 8.11 8.54
C ASN A 317 23.04 8.17 7.12
N ALA A 318 24.20 7.57 6.88
CA ALA A 318 24.82 7.53 5.56
C ALA A 318 24.03 6.67 4.57
N SER A 319 23.30 5.65 5.03
CA SER A 319 22.55 4.72 4.19
C SER A 319 21.06 4.96 4.15
N LEU A 320 20.48 5.75 5.07
CA LEU A 320 19.05 6.05 5.10
C LEU A 320 18.62 6.75 3.79
N ARG A 321 17.65 6.15 3.14
CA ARG A 321 17.03 6.68 1.91
C ARG A 321 15.53 6.70 2.07
N LEU A 322 14.93 7.76 1.55
CA LEU A 322 13.48 7.91 1.44
C LEU A 322 13.08 7.95 -0.03
N THR A 323 12.02 7.24 -0.32
CA THR A 323 11.40 7.19 -1.65
C THR A 323 9.90 7.39 -1.47
N CYS A 324 9.24 8.09 -2.38
CA CYS A 324 7.78 8.18 -2.41
C CYS A 324 7.28 8.21 -3.85
N LEU A 325 6.06 7.74 -4.08
CA LEU A 325 5.49 7.60 -5.42
C LEU A 325 5.46 8.95 -6.19
N ASN A 326 5.24 10.05 -5.48
CA ASN A 326 5.20 11.39 -6.07
C ASN A 326 6.45 11.77 -6.87
N ASN A 327 7.60 11.17 -6.57
CA ASN A 327 8.90 11.57 -7.09
C ASN A 327 9.49 10.56 -8.10
N GLU A 328 8.82 9.43 -8.36
CA GLU A 328 9.41 8.31 -9.10
C GLU A 328 9.04 8.24 -10.60
N PHE A 329 8.32 9.24 -11.11
CA PHE A 329 7.96 9.35 -12.52
C PHE A 329 8.03 10.79 -13.05
#